data_58596577f54a65d4e76b13df187eb67c
#
_entry.id   58596577f54a65d4e76b13df187eb67c
#
_cell.length_a   1.000
_cell.length_b   1.000
_cell.length_c   1.000
_cell.angle_alpha   90.00
_cell.angle_beta   90.00
_cell.angle_gamma   90.00
#
_symmetry.space_group_name_H-M   'P 1'
#
loop_
_entity.id
_entity.type
_entity.pdbx_description
1 polymer ?
#
loop_
_entity_poly.entity_id
_entity_poly.type
_entity_poly.pdbx_seq_one_letter_code
_entity_poly.pdbx_strand_id
1 'polypeptide(L)'
;MDIDMSALRSLERERDISLDVLVGAIEHALLSAYHRTPEAQERARVELDRKTGHVTVWAAELDDEGAVVREWDDTPEGFGRIATATARQVIVQRLRDAEDDQVLGAFRGEEGGIIAGVVQQGRDPRVVLIDVGGVEAVLPAHEQVPTEEYVHGARLRAYVLEVSRGFKGPSITVSRTHPTFVRKLFALEVPEVADGTVEIMAIAREHNLV
;
A
#
# COMPACT_ATOMS: atom_id res chain seq x y z
N MET A 1 -30.42 -6.56 -8.33
CA MET A 1 -29.47 -5.57 -8.92
C MET A 1 -28.12 -6.23 -8.82
N ASP A 2 -27.48 -6.50 -9.95
CA ASP A 2 -26.35 -7.40 -10.05
C ASP A 2 -25.04 -6.62 -10.18
N ILE A 3 -23.94 -7.24 -9.81
CA ILE A 3 -22.61 -6.66 -9.96
C ILE A 3 -22.17 -6.79 -11.42
N ASP A 4 -21.62 -5.70 -11.98
CA ASP A 4 -21.16 -5.69 -13.37
C ASP A 4 -19.88 -6.54 -13.55
N MET A 5 -20.06 -7.78 -13.97
CA MET A 5 -18.97 -8.72 -14.23
C MET A 5 -18.11 -8.32 -15.43
N SER A 6 -18.63 -7.50 -16.35
CA SER A 6 -17.85 -7.02 -17.49
C SER A 6 -16.80 -6.00 -17.04
N ALA A 7 -17.17 -5.14 -16.09
CA ALA A 7 -16.25 -4.21 -15.46
C ALA A 7 -15.13 -4.93 -14.69
N LEU A 8 -15.45 -5.99 -13.94
CA LEU A 8 -14.45 -6.80 -13.22
C LEU A 8 -13.45 -7.46 -14.18
N ARG A 9 -13.93 -8.01 -15.30
CA ARG A 9 -13.06 -8.61 -16.32
C ARG A 9 -12.19 -7.58 -17.08
N SER A 10 -12.66 -6.34 -17.21
CA SER A 10 -11.85 -5.27 -17.77
C SER A 10 -10.71 -4.90 -16.82
N LEU A 11 -10.98 -4.84 -15.53
CA LEU A 11 -9.95 -4.59 -14.50
C LEU A 11 -8.90 -5.70 -14.44
N GLU A 12 -9.31 -6.96 -14.58
CA GLU A 12 -8.37 -8.09 -14.68
C GLU A 12 -7.38 -7.89 -15.84
N ARG A 13 -7.87 -7.47 -17.00
CA ARG A 13 -7.03 -7.26 -18.20
C ARG A 13 -6.18 -6.01 -18.15
N GLU A 14 -6.68 -4.93 -17.55
CA GLU A 14 -6.02 -3.63 -17.57
C GLU A 14 -5.04 -3.43 -16.42
N ARG A 15 -5.27 -4.11 -15.29
CA ARG A 15 -4.53 -3.90 -14.04
C ARG A 15 -3.85 -5.15 -13.49
N ASP A 16 -3.94 -6.27 -14.22
CA ASP A 16 -3.34 -7.57 -13.83
C ASP A 16 -3.79 -8.06 -12.44
N ILE A 17 -5.03 -7.73 -12.05
CA ILE A 17 -5.63 -8.18 -10.79
C ILE A 17 -6.52 -9.36 -11.10
N SER A 18 -6.19 -10.56 -10.60
CA SER A 18 -6.96 -11.78 -10.83
C SER A 18 -8.44 -11.61 -10.47
N LEU A 19 -9.34 -12.04 -11.37
CA LEU A 19 -10.77 -12.04 -11.14
C LEU A 19 -11.15 -12.83 -9.87
N ASP A 20 -10.45 -13.93 -9.59
CA ASP A 20 -10.70 -14.76 -8.40
C ASP A 20 -10.40 -13.99 -7.11
N VAL A 21 -9.35 -13.17 -7.10
CA VAL A 21 -9.00 -12.30 -5.96
C VAL A 21 -10.05 -11.21 -5.77
N LEU A 22 -10.56 -10.62 -6.86
CA LEU A 22 -11.62 -9.61 -6.79
C LEU A 22 -12.93 -10.21 -6.28
N VAL A 23 -13.36 -11.34 -6.84
CA VAL A 23 -14.59 -12.06 -6.44
C VAL A 23 -14.49 -12.45 -4.96
N GLY A 24 -13.43 -13.13 -4.54
CA GLY A 24 -13.26 -13.55 -3.15
C GLY A 24 -13.24 -12.38 -2.15
N ALA A 25 -12.63 -11.25 -2.52
CA ALA A 25 -12.64 -10.05 -1.69
C ALA A 25 -14.05 -9.43 -1.59
N ILE A 26 -14.80 -9.42 -2.67
CA ILE A 26 -16.20 -8.94 -2.69
C ILE A 26 -17.08 -9.86 -1.84
N GLU A 27 -17.00 -11.18 -2.02
CA GLU A 27 -17.76 -12.17 -1.24
C GLU A 27 -17.48 -12.02 0.26
N HIS A 28 -16.21 -11.88 0.66
CA HIS A 28 -15.83 -11.67 2.06
C HIS A 28 -16.38 -10.36 2.64
N ALA A 29 -16.31 -9.27 1.87
CA ALA A 29 -16.85 -7.98 2.30
C ALA A 29 -18.38 -8.00 2.41
N LEU A 30 -19.04 -8.71 1.50
CA LEU A 30 -20.49 -8.90 1.52
C LEU A 30 -20.94 -9.78 2.69
N LEU A 31 -20.19 -10.83 3.02
CA LEU A 31 -20.43 -11.63 4.22
C LEU A 31 -20.34 -10.78 5.48
N SER A 32 -19.31 -9.92 5.56
CA SER A 32 -19.17 -8.98 6.68
C SER A 32 -20.32 -7.97 6.74
N ALA A 33 -20.85 -7.54 5.60
CA ALA A 33 -22.00 -6.66 5.52
C ALA A 33 -23.30 -7.38 5.94
N TYR A 34 -23.48 -8.64 5.52
CA TYR A 34 -24.58 -9.49 5.91
C TYR A 34 -24.64 -9.69 7.42
N HIS A 35 -23.52 -10.02 8.09
CA HIS A 35 -23.47 -10.19 9.55
C HIS A 35 -23.77 -8.91 10.35
N ARG A 36 -23.88 -7.76 9.71
CA ARG A 36 -24.37 -6.52 10.35
C ARG A 36 -25.88 -6.33 10.23
N THR A 37 -26.58 -7.20 9.50
CA THR A 37 -28.03 -7.16 9.44
C THR A 37 -28.63 -7.81 10.68
N PRO A 38 -29.81 -7.36 11.17
CA PRO A 38 -30.40 -7.86 12.41
C PRO A 38 -30.77 -9.34 12.40
N GLU A 39 -31.01 -9.90 11.22
CA GLU A 39 -31.51 -11.29 11.03
C GLU A 39 -30.41 -12.22 10.51
N ALA A 40 -29.14 -11.77 10.52
CA ALA A 40 -28.04 -12.55 9.96
C ALA A 40 -27.82 -13.87 10.74
N GLN A 41 -27.70 -14.95 9.99
CA GLN A 41 -27.33 -16.24 10.53
C GLN A 41 -25.85 -16.30 10.83
N GLU A 42 -25.47 -16.97 11.92
CA GLU A 42 -24.08 -17.08 12.35
C GLU A 42 -23.23 -17.84 11.32
N ARG A 43 -23.81 -18.85 10.68
CA ARG A 43 -23.17 -19.66 9.65
C ARG A 43 -23.74 -19.30 8.28
N ALA A 44 -23.00 -18.51 7.56
CA ALA A 44 -23.37 -18.09 6.22
C ALA A 44 -22.14 -17.98 5.31
N ARG A 45 -22.36 -18.10 4.02
CA ARG A 45 -21.40 -17.79 2.96
C ARG A 45 -22.08 -16.94 1.89
N VAL A 46 -21.32 -16.12 1.21
CA VAL A 46 -21.79 -15.33 0.07
C VAL A 46 -21.21 -15.92 -1.20
N GLU A 47 -22.04 -16.02 -2.21
CA GLU A 47 -21.67 -16.47 -3.54
C GLU A 47 -22.00 -15.41 -4.58
N LEU A 48 -20.99 -15.04 -5.38
CA LEU A 48 -21.16 -14.17 -6.53
C LEU A 48 -21.11 -14.98 -7.82
N ASP A 49 -22.25 -15.06 -8.52
CA ASP A 49 -22.31 -15.73 -9.82
C ASP A 49 -21.45 -14.98 -10.85
N ARG A 50 -20.41 -15.63 -11.34
CA ARG A 50 -19.43 -15.08 -12.28
C ARG A 50 -19.97 -14.80 -13.68
N LYS A 51 -21.17 -15.28 -14.00
CA LYS A 51 -21.83 -15.06 -15.30
C LYS A 51 -22.80 -13.90 -15.24
N THR A 52 -23.66 -13.90 -14.22
CA THR A 52 -24.75 -12.94 -14.08
C THR A 52 -24.40 -11.76 -13.19
N GLY A 53 -23.43 -11.91 -12.27
CA GLY A 53 -23.14 -10.94 -11.24
C GLY A 53 -24.15 -10.94 -10.09
N HIS A 54 -25.02 -11.95 -10.04
CA HIS A 54 -25.99 -12.11 -8.97
C HIS A 54 -25.30 -12.53 -7.67
N VAL A 55 -25.74 -11.94 -6.56
CA VAL A 55 -25.21 -12.23 -5.23
C VAL A 55 -26.27 -13.00 -4.44
N THR A 56 -25.89 -14.15 -3.92
CA THR A 56 -26.71 -14.98 -3.04
C THR A 56 -26.01 -15.18 -1.71
N VAL A 57 -26.76 -15.04 -0.62
CA VAL A 57 -26.29 -15.38 0.73
C VAL A 57 -26.86 -16.73 1.09
N TRP A 58 -25.98 -17.70 1.31
CA TRP A 58 -26.33 -19.04 1.74
C TRP A 58 -26.13 -19.17 3.24
N ALA A 59 -27.21 -19.39 3.99
CA ALA A 59 -27.13 -19.75 5.40
C ALA A 59 -27.11 -21.27 5.54
N ALA A 60 -26.38 -21.75 6.55
CA ALA A 60 -26.21 -23.18 6.78
C ALA A 60 -26.49 -23.57 8.24
N GLU A 61 -27.13 -24.70 8.43
CA GLU A 61 -27.28 -25.40 9.70
C GLU A 61 -26.29 -26.56 9.74
N LEU A 62 -25.50 -26.65 10.83
CA LEU A 62 -24.52 -27.71 11.01
C LEU A 62 -25.01 -28.71 12.07
N ASP A 63 -24.59 -29.95 11.95
CA ASP A 63 -24.75 -30.94 13.01
C ASP A 63 -23.69 -30.81 14.10
N ASP A 64 -23.74 -31.65 15.12
CA ASP A 64 -22.80 -31.68 16.23
C ASP A 64 -21.36 -32.05 15.79
N GLU A 65 -21.20 -32.62 14.60
CA GLU A 65 -19.93 -33.02 14.00
C GLU A 65 -19.38 -31.92 13.05
N GLY A 66 -20.13 -30.82 12.83
CA GLY A 66 -19.78 -29.70 11.98
C GLY A 66 -20.07 -29.91 10.49
N ALA A 67 -20.84 -30.95 10.14
CA ALA A 67 -21.30 -31.18 8.77
C ALA A 67 -22.54 -30.34 8.45
N VAL A 68 -22.63 -29.85 7.20
CA VAL A 68 -23.80 -29.07 6.75
C VAL A 68 -25.02 -30.01 6.61
N VAL A 69 -26.02 -29.80 7.44
CA VAL A 69 -27.31 -30.55 7.40
C VAL A 69 -28.24 -29.91 6.42
N ARG A 70 -28.30 -28.60 6.37
CA ARG A 70 -29.19 -27.83 5.52
C ARG A 70 -28.54 -26.53 5.09
N GLU A 71 -28.78 -26.16 3.85
CA GLU A 71 -28.40 -24.85 3.29
C GLU A 71 -29.61 -24.22 2.62
N TRP A 72 -29.79 -22.90 2.79
CA TRP A 72 -30.90 -22.17 2.18
C TRP A 72 -30.46 -20.76 1.78
N ASP A 73 -31.19 -20.17 0.83
CA ASP A 73 -31.04 -18.79 0.44
C ASP A 73 -31.61 -17.87 1.54
N ASP A 74 -30.72 -17.09 2.16
CA ASP A 74 -31.06 -16.15 3.23
C ASP A 74 -30.66 -14.71 2.80
N THR A 75 -30.74 -14.45 1.51
CA THR A 75 -30.38 -13.14 0.97
C THR A 75 -31.41 -12.09 1.44
N PRO A 76 -30.98 -11.08 2.22
CA PRO A 76 -31.90 -10.07 2.75
C PRO A 76 -32.56 -9.26 1.63
N GLU A 77 -33.80 -8.85 1.86
CA GLU A 77 -34.50 -7.98 0.91
C GLU A 77 -33.74 -6.67 0.71
N GLY A 78 -33.52 -6.29 -0.55
CA GLY A 78 -32.75 -5.09 -0.89
C GLY A 78 -31.23 -5.20 -0.76
N PHE A 79 -30.68 -6.38 -0.44
CA PHE A 79 -29.24 -6.62 -0.29
C PHE A 79 -28.43 -6.28 -1.55
N GLY A 80 -29.03 -6.31 -2.73
CA GLY A 80 -28.38 -5.94 -3.99
C GLY A 80 -27.83 -4.50 -4.02
N ARG A 81 -28.43 -3.55 -3.28
CA ARG A 81 -27.87 -2.18 -3.16
C ARG A 81 -26.63 -2.18 -2.31
N ILE A 82 -26.64 -2.91 -1.20
CA ILE A 82 -25.48 -3.08 -0.32
C ILE A 82 -24.38 -3.78 -1.10
N ALA A 83 -24.71 -4.82 -1.84
CA ALA A 83 -23.77 -5.58 -2.66
C ALA A 83 -23.06 -4.69 -3.69
N THR A 84 -23.81 -3.87 -4.44
CA THR A 84 -23.23 -2.96 -5.43
C THR A 84 -22.32 -1.91 -4.80
N ALA A 85 -22.74 -1.31 -3.67
CA ALA A 85 -21.91 -0.31 -2.97
C ALA A 85 -20.63 -0.92 -2.38
N THR A 86 -20.75 -2.09 -1.76
CA THR A 86 -19.63 -2.83 -1.18
C THR A 86 -18.65 -3.29 -2.26
N ALA A 87 -19.14 -3.85 -3.37
CA ALA A 87 -18.30 -4.25 -4.49
C ALA A 87 -17.50 -3.07 -5.05
N ARG A 88 -18.13 -1.91 -5.25
CA ARG A 88 -17.43 -0.69 -5.69
C ARG A 88 -16.31 -0.30 -4.72
N GLN A 89 -16.57 -0.32 -3.42
CA GLN A 89 -15.58 0.02 -2.40
C GLN A 89 -14.39 -0.95 -2.42
N VAL A 90 -14.66 -2.26 -2.50
CA VAL A 90 -13.63 -3.30 -2.59
C VAL A 90 -12.78 -3.14 -3.85
N ILE A 91 -13.41 -2.88 -4.99
CA ILE A 91 -12.70 -2.66 -6.26
C ILE A 91 -11.77 -1.46 -6.15
N VAL A 92 -12.25 -0.32 -5.65
CA VAL A 92 -11.42 0.88 -5.47
C VAL A 92 -10.25 0.61 -4.53
N GLN A 93 -10.48 -0.15 -3.45
CA GLN A 93 -9.41 -0.51 -2.51
C GLN A 93 -8.37 -1.42 -3.19
N ARG A 94 -8.80 -2.43 -3.93
CA ARG A 94 -7.88 -3.35 -4.63
C ARG A 94 -7.07 -2.67 -5.73
N LEU A 95 -7.66 -1.69 -6.42
CA LEU A 95 -6.92 -0.87 -7.38
C LEU A 95 -5.82 -0.05 -6.70
N ARG A 96 -6.14 0.60 -5.58
CA ARG A 96 -5.12 1.33 -4.80
C ARG A 96 -4.03 0.40 -4.29
N ASP A 97 -4.40 -0.78 -3.75
CA ASP A 97 -3.43 -1.76 -3.26
C ASP A 97 -2.46 -2.19 -4.38
N ALA A 98 -2.97 -2.41 -5.60
CA ALA A 98 -2.16 -2.79 -6.75
C ALA A 98 -1.24 -1.64 -7.22
N GLU A 99 -1.73 -0.39 -7.23
CA GLU A 99 -0.93 0.80 -7.53
C GLU A 99 0.18 0.99 -6.48
N ASP A 100 -0.15 0.83 -5.19
CA ASP A 100 0.81 0.89 -4.09
C ASP A 100 1.89 -0.20 -4.21
N ASP A 101 1.51 -1.44 -4.56
CA ASP A 101 2.44 -2.55 -4.74
C ASP A 101 3.38 -2.33 -5.93
N GLN A 102 2.89 -1.72 -7.01
CA GLN A 102 3.72 -1.36 -8.16
C GLN A 102 4.76 -0.30 -7.77
N VAL A 103 4.35 0.72 -7.03
CA VAL A 103 5.23 1.77 -6.53
C VAL A 103 6.25 1.20 -5.55
N LEU A 104 5.81 0.42 -4.55
CA LEU A 104 6.71 -0.25 -3.60
C LEU A 104 7.69 -1.17 -4.31
N GLY A 105 7.24 -1.87 -5.37
CA GLY A 105 8.10 -2.72 -6.20
C GLY A 105 9.23 -1.96 -6.87
N ALA A 106 8.96 -0.75 -7.35
CA ALA A 106 9.97 0.12 -7.97
C ALA A 106 11.05 0.58 -6.99
N PHE A 107 10.72 0.72 -5.70
CA PHE A 107 11.65 1.19 -4.66
C PHE A 107 12.22 0.09 -3.75
N ARG A 108 11.77 -1.16 -3.87
CA ARG A 108 12.25 -2.28 -3.03
C ARG A 108 13.75 -2.57 -3.12
N GLY A 109 14.42 -2.15 -4.17
CA GLY A 109 15.88 -2.29 -4.31
C GLY A 109 16.67 -1.06 -3.86
N GLU A 110 15.99 0.01 -3.50
CA GLU A 110 16.60 1.30 -3.17
C GLU A 110 16.95 1.45 -1.68
N GLU A 111 16.53 0.50 -0.83
CA GLU A 111 16.92 0.50 0.58
C GLU A 111 18.46 0.44 0.72
N GLY A 112 18.99 1.31 1.54
CA GLY A 112 20.45 1.48 1.63
C GLY A 112 21.08 2.25 0.48
N GLY A 113 20.30 2.71 -0.50
CA GLY A 113 20.72 3.56 -1.60
C GLY A 113 20.58 5.05 -1.32
N ILE A 114 20.94 5.86 -2.31
CA ILE A 114 20.69 7.30 -2.32
C ILE A 114 19.62 7.60 -3.35
N ILE A 115 18.59 8.32 -2.92
CA ILE A 115 17.57 8.88 -3.80
C ILE A 115 17.69 10.40 -3.84
N ALA A 116 17.27 10.98 -4.97
CA ALA A 116 17.19 12.42 -5.15
C ALA A 116 15.74 12.82 -5.38
N GLY A 117 15.31 13.90 -4.74
CA GLY A 117 13.96 14.40 -4.88
C GLY A 117 13.87 15.90 -4.66
N VAL A 118 12.66 16.42 -4.66
CA VAL A 118 12.37 17.84 -4.47
C VAL A 118 11.60 18.03 -3.16
N VAL A 119 12.11 18.91 -2.30
CA VAL A 119 11.47 19.23 -1.02
C VAL A 119 10.08 19.79 -1.24
N GLN A 120 9.09 19.22 -0.56
CA GLN A 120 7.70 19.62 -0.57
C GLN A 120 7.29 20.23 0.78
N GLN A 121 6.30 21.09 0.75
CA GLN A 121 5.75 21.68 1.97
C GLN A 121 4.77 20.70 2.62
N GLY A 122 5.13 20.21 3.81
CA GLY A 122 4.28 19.35 4.63
C GLY A 122 3.35 20.14 5.57
N ARG A 123 2.39 19.43 6.17
CA ARG A 123 1.50 19.99 7.21
C ARG A 123 2.21 20.12 8.57
N ASP A 124 3.11 19.22 8.88
CA ASP A 124 3.91 19.23 10.10
C ASP A 124 5.30 19.85 9.80
N PRO A 125 5.64 21.00 10.40
CA PRO A 125 6.93 21.66 10.15
C PRO A 125 8.13 20.85 10.64
N ARG A 126 7.93 19.83 11.46
CA ARG A 126 9.01 18.95 11.96
C ARG A 126 9.36 17.84 10.96
N VAL A 127 8.54 17.62 9.96
CA VAL A 127 8.72 16.55 8.98
C VAL A 127 8.90 17.17 7.60
N VAL A 128 10.02 16.86 6.96
CA VAL A 128 10.28 17.29 5.59
C VAL A 128 9.78 16.20 4.64
N LEU A 129 8.97 16.59 3.68
CA LEU A 129 8.52 15.72 2.60
C LEU A 129 9.37 15.95 1.37
N ILE A 130 9.73 14.88 0.67
CA ILE A 130 10.58 14.91 -0.53
C ILE A 130 9.83 14.14 -1.63
N ASP A 131 9.50 14.81 -2.72
CA ASP A 131 8.95 14.14 -3.89
C ASP A 131 10.06 13.45 -4.68
N VAL A 132 9.96 12.14 -4.82
CA VAL A 132 10.90 11.26 -5.52
C VAL A 132 10.25 10.59 -6.73
N GLY A 133 9.73 11.41 -7.64
CA GLY A 133 9.10 10.91 -8.86
C GLY A 133 7.63 10.53 -8.69
N GLY A 134 6.88 11.32 -7.93
CA GLY A 134 5.46 11.13 -7.66
C GLY A 134 5.16 10.33 -6.39
N VAL A 135 6.20 9.93 -5.67
CA VAL A 135 6.10 9.29 -4.35
C VAL A 135 6.69 10.21 -3.30
N GLU A 136 6.00 10.36 -2.17
CA GLU A 136 6.48 11.17 -1.05
C GLU A 136 7.41 10.34 -0.16
N ALA A 137 8.68 10.73 -0.09
CA ALA A 137 9.61 10.27 0.93
C ALA A 137 9.53 11.18 2.16
N VAL A 138 9.67 10.57 3.33
CA VAL A 138 9.56 11.23 4.64
C VAL A 138 10.94 11.35 5.26
N LEU A 139 11.36 12.58 5.57
CA LEU A 139 12.57 12.87 6.33
C LEU A 139 12.17 13.35 7.73
N PRO A 140 12.14 12.46 8.74
CA PRO A 140 11.71 12.79 10.08
C PRO A 140 12.72 13.68 10.79
N ALA A 141 12.30 14.42 11.81
CA ALA A 141 13.14 15.43 12.49
C ALA A 141 14.47 14.90 13.03
N HIS A 142 14.51 13.67 13.53
CA HIS A 142 15.73 13.05 14.05
C HIS A 142 16.71 12.58 12.98
N GLU A 143 16.28 12.55 11.71
CA GLU A 143 17.10 12.21 10.54
C GLU A 143 17.50 13.45 9.73
N GLN A 144 17.07 14.64 10.17
CA GLN A 144 17.46 15.93 9.59
C GLN A 144 18.77 16.43 10.17
N VAL A 145 19.54 17.16 9.35
CA VAL A 145 20.71 17.88 9.82
C VAL A 145 20.28 19.26 10.30
N PRO A 146 20.51 19.63 11.58
CA PRO A 146 20.00 20.87 12.15
C PRO A 146 20.47 22.16 11.47
N THR A 147 21.62 22.11 10.81
CA THR A 147 22.22 23.24 10.10
C THR A 147 21.77 23.35 8.63
N GLU A 148 21.01 22.41 8.13
CA GLU A 148 20.48 22.43 6.75
C GLU A 148 19.11 23.11 6.69
N GLU A 149 18.91 23.92 5.66
CA GLU A 149 17.61 24.53 5.36
C GLU A 149 16.88 23.70 4.30
N TYR A 150 15.70 23.21 4.64
CA TYR A 150 14.85 22.40 3.75
C TYR A 150 13.79 23.27 3.09
N VAL A 151 14.22 24.10 2.14
CA VAL A 151 13.33 25.05 1.45
C VAL A 151 12.49 24.30 0.38
N HIS A 152 11.20 24.62 0.32
CA HIS A 152 10.31 24.09 -0.72
C HIS A 152 10.87 24.33 -2.13
N GLY A 153 10.83 23.28 -2.96
CA GLY A 153 11.38 23.32 -4.33
C GLY A 153 12.87 23.03 -4.44
N ALA A 154 13.62 22.99 -3.32
CA ALA A 154 15.03 22.62 -3.33
C ALA A 154 15.21 21.14 -3.68
N ARG A 155 16.25 20.83 -4.47
CA ARG A 155 16.64 19.45 -4.74
C ARG A 155 17.48 18.92 -3.59
N LEU A 156 17.12 17.73 -3.11
CA LEU A 156 17.77 17.09 -1.98
C LEU A 156 18.12 15.64 -2.33
N ARG A 157 19.33 15.19 -1.95
CA ARG A 157 19.67 13.76 -1.94
C ARG A 157 19.55 13.24 -0.51
N ALA A 158 19.04 12.04 -0.35
CA ALA A 158 18.90 11.42 0.95
C ALA A 158 19.16 9.92 0.88
N TYR A 159 19.56 9.33 2.00
CA TYR A 159 19.78 7.90 2.15
C TYR A 159 18.45 7.22 2.49
N VAL A 160 18.12 6.15 1.80
CA VAL A 160 16.89 5.39 2.03
C VAL A 160 17.09 4.46 3.22
N LEU A 161 16.34 4.69 4.29
CA LEU A 161 16.35 3.83 5.48
C LEU A 161 15.42 2.64 5.29
N GLU A 162 14.20 2.90 4.85
CA GLU A 162 13.14 1.90 4.79
C GLU A 162 12.14 2.26 3.69
N VAL A 163 11.66 1.22 3.02
CA VAL A 163 10.54 1.30 2.08
C VAL A 163 9.41 0.40 2.60
N SER A 164 8.33 1.02 3.07
CA SER A 164 7.23 0.31 3.73
C SER A 164 5.87 0.76 3.21
N ARG A 165 4.83 -0.01 3.56
CA ARG A 165 3.45 0.39 3.30
C ARG A 165 2.94 1.23 4.48
N GLY A 166 2.80 2.52 4.27
CA GLY A 166 2.21 3.44 5.23
C GLY A 166 0.67 3.41 5.21
N PHE A 167 0.05 4.19 6.10
CA PHE A 167 -1.41 4.26 6.23
C PHE A 167 -2.11 4.84 4.97
N LYS A 168 -1.42 5.69 4.21
CA LYS A 168 -1.97 6.37 3.03
C LYS A 168 -1.39 5.88 1.70
N GLY A 169 -0.66 4.76 1.71
CA GLY A 169 0.04 4.24 0.56
C GLY A 169 1.53 4.00 0.82
N PRO A 170 2.37 3.89 -0.22
CA PRO A 170 3.80 3.71 -0.09
C PRO A 170 4.44 4.80 0.76
N SER A 171 5.35 4.42 1.65
CA SER A 171 6.11 5.31 2.52
C SER A 171 7.59 4.98 2.42
N ILE A 172 8.38 5.96 2.04
CA ILE A 172 9.83 5.87 1.96
C ILE A 172 10.39 6.74 3.08
N THR A 173 11.07 6.13 4.04
CA THR A 173 11.76 6.88 5.10
C THR A 173 13.20 7.12 4.71
N VAL A 174 13.64 8.36 4.80
CA VAL A 174 14.97 8.76 4.39
C VAL A 174 15.74 9.49 5.50
N SER A 175 17.05 9.49 5.38
CA SER A 175 17.96 10.10 6.33
C SER A 175 18.99 11.00 5.65
N ARG A 176 19.35 12.08 6.33
CA ARG A 176 20.49 12.94 6.02
C ARG A 176 21.64 12.78 7.04
N THR A 177 21.35 12.14 8.18
CA THR A 177 22.31 11.96 9.28
C THR A 177 23.02 10.60 9.24
N HIS A 178 22.45 9.61 8.55
CA HIS A 178 22.96 8.23 8.54
C HIS A 178 24.44 8.16 8.08
N PRO A 179 25.33 7.47 8.81
CA PRO A 179 26.77 7.41 8.48
C PRO A 179 27.05 6.89 7.07
N THR A 180 26.31 5.90 6.62
CA THR A 180 26.45 5.31 5.28
C THR A 180 26.10 6.30 4.16
N PHE A 181 25.31 7.34 4.44
CA PHE A 181 24.99 8.38 3.46
C PHE A 181 26.24 9.04 2.87
N VAL A 182 27.16 9.46 3.72
CA VAL A 182 28.43 10.07 3.29
C VAL A 182 29.26 9.08 2.48
N ARG A 183 29.36 7.84 2.93
CA ARG A 183 30.08 6.78 2.19
C ARG A 183 29.53 6.58 0.78
N LYS A 184 28.21 6.55 0.66
CA LYS A 184 27.52 6.40 -0.63
C LYS A 184 27.68 7.63 -1.52
N LEU A 185 27.70 8.85 -0.94
CA LEU A 185 27.99 10.07 -1.70
C LEU A 185 29.41 10.04 -2.28
N PHE A 186 30.41 9.63 -1.49
CA PHE A 186 31.77 9.46 -1.99
C PHE A 186 31.82 8.43 -3.13
N ALA A 187 31.14 7.31 -3.01
CA ALA A 187 31.08 6.31 -4.06
C ALA A 187 30.42 6.84 -5.35
N LEU A 188 29.51 7.81 -5.26
CA LEU A 188 28.89 8.45 -6.41
C LEU A 188 29.76 9.49 -7.10
N GLU A 189 30.55 10.24 -6.32
CA GLU A 189 31.28 11.40 -6.83
C GLU A 189 32.77 11.11 -7.06
N VAL A 190 33.33 10.05 -6.46
CA VAL A 190 34.76 9.70 -6.51
C VAL A 190 34.92 8.33 -7.17
N PRO A 191 35.37 8.26 -8.44
CA PRO A 191 35.54 7.02 -9.17
C PRO A 191 36.40 5.98 -8.45
N GLU A 192 37.47 6.42 -7.79
CA GLU A 192 38.42 5.55 -7.08
C GLU A 192 37.79 4.87 -5.84
N VAL A 193 36.74 5.48 -5.26
CA VAL A 193 35.94 4.84 -4.22
C VAL A 193 34.92 3.89 -4.81
N ALA A 194 34.36 4.22 -5.98
CA ALA A 194 33.39 3.40 -6.68
C ALA A 194 33.99 2.09 -7.20
N ASP A 195 35.23 2.15 -7.72
CA ASP A 195 35.95 0.99 -8.26
C ASP A 195 36.72 0.19 -7.18
N GLY A 196 36.73 0.67 -5.93
CA GLY A 196 37.38 0.01 -4.80
C GLY A 196 38.88 0.25 -4.71
N THR A 197 39.46 1.13 -5.54
CA THR A 197 40.90 1.52 -5.43
C THR A 197 41.16 2.25 -4.13
N VAL A 198 40.20 3.04 -3.64
CA VAL A 198 40.23 3.72 -2.33
C VAL A 198 39.13 3.21 -1.46
N GLU A 199 39.43 2.72 -0.27
CA GLU A 199 38.47 2.25 0.72
C GLU A 199 38.31 3.25 1.87
N ILE A 200 37.05 3.60 2.20
CA ILE A 200 36.74 4.43 3.36
C ILE A 200 36.66 3.55 4.60
N MET A 201 37.68 3.52 5.42
CA MET A 201 37.80 2.69 6.62
C MET A 201 36.85 3.13 7.74
N ALA A 202 36.73 4.43 7.96
CA ALA A 202 35.87 4.99 9.01
C ALA A 202 35.34 6.36 8.61
N ILE A 203 34.18 6.72 9.15
CA ILE A 203 33.56 8.03 8.99
C ILE A 203 33.22 8.55 10.39
N ALA A 204 33.75 9.73 10.72
CA ALA A 204 33.28 10.52 11.84
C ALA A 204 32.58 11.75 11.28
N ARG A 205 31.31 11.95 11.68
CA ARG A 205 30.50 13.07 11.23
C ARG A 205 29.83 13.74 12.41
N GLU A 206 30.04 15.03 12.53
CA GLU A 206 29.36 15.85 13.52
C GLU A 206 28.27 16.66 12.86
N HIS A 207 27.02 16.46 13.33
CA HIS A 207 25.81 17.06 12.74
C HIS A 207 25.42 18.37 13.45
N ASN A 208 25.98 18.63 14.62
CA ASN A 208 25.54 19.68 15.55
C ASN A 208 26.53 20.84 15.70
N LEU A 209 27.48 20.98 14.80
CA LEU A 209 28.33 22.17 14.80
C LEU A 209 27.54 23.39 14.33
N VAL A 210 27.27 24.28 15.27
CA VAL A 210 26.79 25.63 15.03
C VAL A 210 27.96 26.51 14.67
#